data_d86acee6b4f6a2f484f0a804401df039
#
_entry.id   d86acee6b4f6a2f484f0a804401df039
#
_cell.length_a   1.000
_cell.length_b   1.000
_cell.length_c   1.000
_cell.angle_alpha   90.00
_cell.angle_beta   90.00
_cell.angle_gamma   90.00
#
_symmetry.space_group_name_H-M   'P 1'
#
loop_
_entity.id
_entity.type
_entity.pdbx_description
1 polymer ?
#
loop_
_entity_poly.entity_id
_entity_poly.type
_entity_poly.pdbx_seq_one_letter_code
_entity_poly.pdbx_strand_id
1 'polypeptide(L)'
;MAKIEITRTELVWPGKYNEDGTPKEVPRVSLPFQVIETVNESRATREAKKLPQQNTLFDVYEGKEGDTFEAGWRNKLIWGDNLLVMGSLLEKFAGKVDLIYIDPPFDTGSDFSFRTMVGDDDDPLPGKEPSAIEEKAYRDTWGGGYPSYLSMMRDRLQLLHGLLAETGSIFVHLDVHTGPYIKALMDEIFGQDNFQNEIAWYYYNKLHDSRKRLLPKAFDQILYYVKDKRAPYPYSALKEPREKAVTKLKYRKVGGKIQNVIGEDGKAVTYESTERTVDNVWRIRCLQPANKSEWTHFQTQKPVDLIERVIQVAGKPEGLFLDAFVGSGSSLVAAERQRMRWIGIDISRWSNHLTRKRLLDEENCRPFEVLNLGKYERQYWQGVTFGETKDKPLTEQALYEYLAFILKLYGAQPVAGMTHLHGKKGKAMIHIGAVDAPVTIAEIDSAVDECAKLKQGELHILGWEWEMGLYDLMVEAAKKKNVKLLLLQIPREVMEQQAAAKGDVRFFELAYLEAEIKKPKKLAAQVTLKDFVIPNTELIPEDVRSKVKKWSDYIDYWAVDWDFQNDTFMQGWVAYRTRKERKLPLTSDPHTYEMPGKYRIVVKVIDIFGNDTSQAFDVEVK
;
A
#
# COMPACT_ATOMS: atom_id res chain seq x y z
N MET A 1 -36.40 17.01 -16.54
CA MET A 1 -34.99 16.90 -16.92
C MET A 1 -34.31 18.20 -16.52
N ALA A 2 -33.34 18.14 -15.64
CA ALA A 2 -32.53 19.31 -15.29
C ALA A 2 -31.74 19.74 -16.52
N LYS A 3 -31.61 21.06 -16.73
CA LYS A 3 -30.74 21.61 -17.77
C LYS A 3 -29.35 21.75 -17.19
N ILE A 4 -28.37 21.11 -17.82
CA ILE A 4 -26.96 21.34 -17.52
C ILE A 4 -26.51 22.53 -18.37
N GLU A 5 -26.01 23.56 -17.73
CA GLU A 5 -25.44 24.73 -18.43
C GLU A 5 -23.92 24.50 -18.57
N ILE A 6 -23.48 24.23 -19.79
CA ILE A 6 -22.08 24.03 -20.12
C ILE A 6 -21.46 25.37 -20.49
N THR A 7 -20.63 25.94 -19.62
CA THR A 7 -19.96 27.24 -19.80
C THR A 7 -18.53 27.16 -20.29
N ARG A 8 -17.96 25.92 -20.35
CA ARG A 8 -16.59 25.63 -20.80
C ARG A 8 -16.54 24.29 -21.51
N THR A 9 -15.46 24.04 -22.26
CA THR A 9 -15.20 22.69 -22.80
C THR A 9 -15.03 21.69 -21.65
N GLU A 10 -15.85 20.67 -21.64
CA GLU A 10 -15.78 19.61 -20.64
C GLU A 10 -16.22 18.27 -21.20
N LEU A 11 -15.77 17.19 -20.57
CA LEU A 11 -16.20 15.83 -20.85
C LEU A 11 -17.43 15.48 -20.01
N VAL A 12 -18.53 15.08 -20.66
CA VAL A 12 -19.79 14.74 -20.00
C VAL A 12 -20.05 13.23 -20.12
N TRP A 13 -20.40 12.59 -19.01
CA TRP A 13 -20.76 11.16 -18.96
C TRP A 13 -21.86 10.92 -17.94
N PRO A 14 -22.60 9.78 -18.03
CA PRO A 14 -23.62 9.41 -17.04
C PRO A 14 -23.04 9.30 -15.63
N GLY A 15 -23.61 10.06 -14.68
CA GLY A 15 -23.16 10.06 -13.28
C GLY A 15 -22.17 11.16 -12.90
N LYS A 16 -21.76 12.05 -13.85
CA LYS A 16 -20.97 13.25 -13.54
C LYS A 16 -21.77 14.30 -12.77
N TYR A 17 -23.05 14.41 -13.07
CA TYR A 17 -23.99 15.37 -12.49
C TYR A 17 -25.08 14.68 -11.69
N ASN A 18 -25.60 15.37 -10.69
CA ASN A 18 -26.80 15.01 -9.96
C ASN A 18 -28.07 15.21 -10.83
N GLU A 19 -29.19 14.69 -10.38
CA GLU A 19 -30.49 14.83 -11.10
C GLU A 19 -30.93 16.29 -11.25
N ASP A 20 -30.50 17.19 -10.36
CA ASP A 20 -30.77 18.63 -10.39
C ASP A 20 -29.84 19.39 -11.35
N GLY A 21 -28.86 18.74 -11.97
CA GLY A 21 -27.89 19.32 -12.88
C GLY A 21 -26.65 19.91 -12.22
N THR A 22 -26.50 19.79 -10.90
CA THR A 22 -25.27 20.19 -10.19
C THR A 22 -24.17 19.15 -10.38
N PRO A 23 -22.89 19.54 -10.48
CA PRO A 23 -21.78 18.58 -10.50
C PRO A 23 -21.79 17.74 -9.22
N LYS A 24 -21.59 16.43 -9.37
CA LYS A 24 -21.49 15.55 -8.21
C LYS A 24 -20.25 15.90 -7.41
N GLU A 25 -20.42 16.13 -6.12
CA GLU A 25 -19.30 16.43 -5.21
C GLU A 25 -18.45 15.20 -4.94
N VAL A 26 -17.13 15.41 -4.76
CA VAL A 26 -16.21 14.36 -4.33
C VAL A 26 -16.39 14.16 -2.83
N PRO A 27 -16.60 12.91 -2.37
CA PRO A 27 -16.65 12.63 -0.95
C PRO A 27 -15.33 13.03 -0.27
N ARG A 28 -15.38 14.02 0.61
CA ARG A 28 -14.24 14.42 1.45
C ARG A 28 -14.43 13.82 2.84
N VAL A 29 -13.95 12.60 2.98
CA VAL A 29 -13.99 11.89 4.26
C VAL A 29 -12.63 12.04 4.90
N SER A 30 -12.56 12.60 6.11
CA SER A 30 -11.34 12.65 6.92
C SER A 30 -11.44 11.61 8.02
N LEU A 31 -10.60 10.58 7.94
CA LEU A 31 -10.49 9.52 8.92
C LEU A 31 -9.07 9.54 9.53
N PRO A 32 -8.93 9.28 10.81
CA PRO A 32 -7.62 9.17 11.45
C PRO A 32 -6.84 7.97 10.90
N PHE A 33 -5.50 8.09 10.87
CA PHE A 33 -4.60 7.00 10.53
C PHE A 33 -4.17 6.24 11.78
N GLN A 34 -3.96 4.94 11.61
CA GLN A 34 -3.29 4.07 12.56
C GLN A 34 -1.90 3.74 12.04
N VAL A 35 -0.87 3.89 12.88
CA VAL A 35 0.50 3.44 12.56
C VAL A 35 0.62 1.98 12.98
N ILE A 36 0.73 1.09 12.01
CA ILE A 36 0.81 -0.37 12.25
C ILE A 36 2.24 -0.75 12.64
N GLU A 37 3.22 -0.15 11.95
CA GLU A 37 4.62 -0.55 12.06
C GLU A 37 5.54 0.60 11.68
N THR A 38 6.66 0.74 12.42
CA THR A 38 7.80 1.56 12.02
C THR A 38 8.93 0.65 11.54
N VAL A 39 9.41 0.91 10.34
CA VAL A 39 10.44 0.14 9.66
C VAL A 39 11.76 0.91 9.66
N ASN A 40 12.88 0.22 9.83
CA ASN A 40 14.24 0.77 9.90
C ASN A 40 14.48 1.80 11.02
N GLU A 41 13.68 1.75 12.09
CA GLU A 41 13.91 2.54 13.30
C GLU A 41 13.45 1.77 14.53
N SER A 42 14.36 1.57 15.48
CA SER A 42 14.04 0.96 16.77
C SER A 42 13.63 2.03 17.79
N ARG A 43 12.93 1.61 18.86
CA ARG A 43 12.56 2.48 19.99
C ARG A 43 13.79 3.17 20.58
N ALA A 44 14.85 2.41 20.87
CA ALA A 44 16.10 2.95 21.40
C ALA A 44 16.71 4.04 20.49
N THR A 45 16.68 3.84 19.16
CA THR A 45 17.14 4.85 18.21
C THR A 45 16.30 6.12 18.28
N ARG A 46 14.98 5.99 18.43
CA ARG A 46 14.05 7.12 18.48
C ARG A 46 14.23 7.92 19.78
N GLU A 47 14.36 7.23 20.90
CA GLU A 47 14.62 7.83 22.22
C GLU A 47 15.97 8.54 22.28
N ALA A 48 17.04 7.90 21.77
CA ALA A 48 18.37 8.51 21.72
C ALA A 48 18.40 9.82 20.91
N LYS A 49 17.56 9.92 19.87
CA LYS A 49 17.41 11.14 19.05
C LYS A 49 16.42 12.14 19.66
N LYS A 50 15.78 11.83 20.79
CA LYS A 50 14.73 12.65 21.43
C LYS A 50 13.58 13.00 20.47
N LEU A 51 13.24 12.08 19.57
CA LEU A 51 12.16 12.25 18.63
C LEU A 51 10.80 12.09 19.32
N PRO A 52 9.72 12.67 18.76
CA PRO A 52 8.38 12.46 19.29
C PRO A 52 8.06 10.97 19.40
N GLN A 53 7.51 10.56 20.55
CA GLN A 53 7.04 9.19 20.72
C GLN A 53 5.87 8.93 19.78
N GLN A 54 5.78 7.71 19.29
CA GLN A 54 4.63 7.28 18.50
C GLN A 54 3.42 7.05 19.39
N ASN A 55 2.27 7.32 18.82
CA ASN A 55 0.99 6.97 19.44
C ASN A 55 0.83 5.45 19.47
N THR A 56 -0.04 4.97 20.36
CA THR A 56 -0.36 3.55 20.40
C THR A 56 -1.07 3.12 19.11
N LEU A 57 -1.09 1.81 18.82
CA LEU A 57 -1.79 1.24 17.65
C LEU A 57 -3.27 1.69 17.55
N PHE A 58 -3.85 2.10 18.68
CA PHE A 58 -5.24 2.52 18.82
C PHE A 58 -5.43 4.03 18.89
N ASP A 59 -4.35 4.80 18.96
CA ASP A 59 -4.41 6.25 19.03
C ASP A 59 -4.42 6.86 17.61
N VAL A 60 -4.98 8.06 17.54
CA VAL A 60 -5.01 8.84 16.31
C VAL A 60 -3.60 9.32 15.97
N TYR A 61 -3.19 9.12 14.72
CA TYR A 61 -1.98 9.73 14.19
C TYR A 61 -2.11 11.27 14.25
N GLU A 62 -1.34 11.90 15.12
CA GLU A 62 -1.45 13.35 15.35
C GLU A 62 -0.62 14.21 14.39
N GLY A 63 0.33 13.59 13.64
CA GLY A 63 1.20 14.30 12.69
C GLY A 63 2.04 15.39 13.35
N LYS A 64 2.57 15.10 14.53
CA LYS A 64 3.44 16.02 15.29
C LYS A 64 4.89 15.99 14.81
N GLU A 65 5.22 15.09 13.89
CA GLU A 65 6.54 15.06 13.28
C GLU A 65 6.79 16.31 12.43
N GLY A 66 8.03 16.75 12.42
CA GLY A 66 8.47 17.86 11.58
C GLY A 66 8.62 17.44 10.10
N ASP A 67 9.01 18.39 9.27
CA ASP A 67 9.12 18.20 7.81
C ASP A 67 10.48 17.61 7.37
N THR A 68 11.37 17.20 8.27
CA THR A 68 12.64 16.54 7.98
C THR A 68 12.84 15.29 8.82
N PHE A 69 13.71 14.38 8.39
CA PHE A 69 14.01 13.15 9.14
C PHE A 69 14.60 13.43 10.52
N GLU A 70 15.39 14.50 10.64
CA GLU A 70 15.96 14.97 11.90
C GLU A 70 14.90 15.54 12.83
N ALA A 71 13.85 16.15 12.27
CA ALA A 71 12.70 16.67 13.01
C ALA A 71 11.62 15.61 13.28
N GLY A 72 11.87 14.35 12.88
CA GLY A 72 10.97 13.23 13.16
C GLY A 72 10.13 12.74 11.99
N TRP A 73 10.28 13.32 10.77
CA TRP A 73 9.59 12.80 9.59
C TRP A 73 9.91 11.33 9.36
N ARG A 74 8.90 10.59 8.98
CA ARG A 74 9.01 9.23 8.46
C ARG A 74 8.21 9.13 7.17
N ASN A 75 8.78 8.49 6.16
CA ASN A 75 8.06 8.20 4.93
C ASN A 75 6.83 7.33 5.24
N LYS A 76 5.82 7.34 4.39
CA LYS A 76 4.54 6.69 4.70
C LYS A 76 4.10 5.75 3.60
N LEU A 77 3.96 4.48 3.95
CA LEU A 77 3.34 3.46 3.11
C LEU A 77 1.95 3.16 3.68
N ILE A 78 0.90 3.52 2.93
CA ILE A 78 -0.47 3.50 3.45
C ILE A 78 -1.28 2.43 2.73
N TRP A 79 -1.77 1.46 3.49
CA TRP A 79 -2.66 0.43 2.99
C TRP A 79 -4.11 0.86 3.15
N GLY A 80 -4.82 1.10 2.03
CA GLY A 80 -6.22 1.52 2.05
C GLY A 80 -6.74 1.98 0.70
N ASP A 81 -8.06 2.21 0.62
CA ASP A 81 -8.65 2.86 -0.55
C ASP A 81 -8.11 4.29 -0.67
N ASN A 82 -7.47 4.58 -1.79
CA ASN A 82 -6.83 5.87 -2.01
C ASN A 82 -7.81 7.06 -2.01
N LEU A 83 -9.10 6.85 -2.28
CA LEU A 83 -10.11 7.90 -2.15
C LEU A 83 -10.25 8.35 -0.68
N LEU A 84 -10.42 7.40 0.23
CA LEU A 84 -10.53 7.65 1.67
C LEU A 84 -9.21 8.14 2.27
N VAL A 85 -8.11 7.50 1.87
CA VAL A 85 -6.76 7.87 2.33
C VAL A 85 -6.41 9.29 1.91
N MET A 86 -6.60 9.67 0.64
CA MET A 86 -6.32 11.03 0.17
C MET A 86 -7.26 12.07 0.80
N GLY A 87 -8.54 11.73 1.02
CA GLY A 87 -9.46 12.58 1.78
C GLY A 87 -8.93 12.89 3.18
N SER A 88 -8.39 11.87 3.84
CA SER A 88 -7.78 11.99 5.18
C SER A 88 -6.44 12.73 5.16
N LEU A 89 -5.62 12.56 4.11
CA LEU A 89 -4.36 13.29 3.94
C LEU A 89 -4.58 14.79 3.74
N LEU A 90 -5.69 15.22 3.14
CA LEU A 90 -5.98 16.65 2.92
C LEU A 90 -5.97 17.46 4.21
N GLU A 91 -6.30 16.88 5.35
CA GLU A 91 -6.27 17.59 6.63
C GLU A 91 -4.87 18.13 6.98
N LYS A 92 -3.82 17.38 6.65
CA LYS A 92 -2.43 17.70 7.03
C LYS A 92 -1.55 18.08 5.85
N PHE A 93 -1.87 17.58 4.65
CA PHE A 93 -1.02 17.69 3.47
C PHE A 93 -1.65 18.48 2.32
N ALA A 94 -2.77 19.19 2.53
CA ALA A 94 -3.33 20.08 1.51
C ALA A 94 -2.28 21.11 1.07
N GLY A 95 -2.02 21.17 -0.24
CA GLY A 95 -1.05 22.10 -0.82
C GLY A 95 0.42 21.85 -0.44
N LYS A 96 0.79 20.67 0.05
CA LYS A 96 2.17 20.37 0.52
C LYS A 96 2.94 19.39 -0.35
N VAL A 97 2.30 18.68 -1.26
CA VAL A 97 2.96 17.67 -2.11
C VAL A 97 3.68 18.36 -3.27
N ASP A 98 4.99 18.19 -3.38
CA ASP A 98 5.80 18.84 -4.41
C ASP A 98 5.74 18.10 -5.76
N LEU A 99 5.64 16.78 -5.75
CA LEU A 99 5.59 15.96 -6.97
C LEU A 99 4.64 14.78 -6.80
N ILE A 100 3.74 14.62 -7.75
CA ILE A 100 2.84 13.46 -7.84
C ILE A 100 3.18 12.67 -9.11
N TYR A 101 3.30 11.36 -8.97
CA TYR A 101 3.28 10.42 -10.08
C TYR A 101 2.25 9.34 -9.77
N ILE A 102 1.38 9.06 -10.73
CA ILE A 102 0.41 7.96 -10.62
C ILE A 102 0.37 7.12 -11.89
N ASP A 103 0.17 5.82 -11.69
CA ASP A 103 -0.03 4.81 -12.73
C ASP A 103 -1.35 4.07 -12.45
N PRO A 104 -2.52 4.72 -12.68
CA PRO A 104 -3.82 4.13 -12.35
C PRO A 104 -4.16 2.97 -13.29
N PRO A 105 -5.14 2.11 -12.95
CA PRO A 105 -5.65 1.09 -13.86
C PRO A 105 -6.09 1.68 -15.22
N PHE A 106 -5.88 0.93 -16.33
CA PHE A 106 -6.11 1.42 -17.70
C PHE A 106 -7.40 0.92 -18.37
N ASP A 107 -8.29 0.29 -17.64
CA ASP A 107 -9.54 -0.32 -18.18
C ASP A 107 -9.29 -1.34 -19.32
N THR A 108 -8.27 -2.18 -19.17
CA THR A 108 -7.87 -3.14 -20.22
C THR A 108 -8.62 -4.48 -20.16
N GLY A 109 -9.43 -4.70 -19.13
CA GLY A 109 -10.17 -5.95 -18.92
C GLY A 109 -9.28 -7.16 -18.59
N SER A 110 -8.03 -6.93 -18.22
CA SER A 110 -7.07 -7.99 -17.89
C SER A 110 -7.22 -8.45 -16.46
N ASP A 111 -7.28 -9.76 -16.22
CA ASP A 111 -7.22 -10.33 -14.87
C ASP A 111 -5.80 -10.24 -14.33
N PHE A 112 -5.63 -9.61 -13.18
CA PHE A 112 -4.35 -9.54 -12.48
C PHE A 112 -4.21 -10.75 -11.56
N SER A 113 -3.13 -11.51 -11.75
CA SER A 113 -2.75 -12.59 -10.84
C SER A 113 -1.46 -12.23 -10.11
N PHE A 114 -1.45 -12.45 -8.80
CA PHE A 114 -0.24 -12.32 -8.00
C PHE A 114 0.64 -13.56 -8.17
N ARG A 115 1.95 -13.36 -8.18
CA ARG A 115 2.92 -14.45 -8.18
C ARG A 115 3.78 -14.35 -6.92
N THR A 116 3.94 -15.47 -6.23
CA THR A 116 4.75 -15.56 -5.02
C THR A 116 5.93 -16.50 -5.23
N MET A 117 7.00 -16.27 -4.48
CA MET A 117 8.14 -17.16 -4.43
C MET A 117 8.07 -18.01 -3.16
N VAL A 118 8.32 -19.30 -3.26
CA VAL A 118 8.23 -20.23 -2.15
C VAL A 118 9.62 -20.63 -1.68
N GLY A 119 9.92 -20.40 -0.41
CA GLY A 119 11.15 -20.83 0.22
C GLY A 119 12.42 -20.33 -0.46
N ASP A 120 13.35 -21.23 -0.68
CA ASP A 120 14.66 -20.94 -1.28
C ASP A 120 14.64 -21.04 -2.83
N ASP A 121 13.48 -21.29 -3.44
CA ASP A 121 13.31 -21.45 -4.90
C ASP A 121 13.17 -20.08 -5.60
N ASP A 122 13.78 -19.94 -6.77
CA ASP A 122 13.76 -18.73 -7.59
C ASP A 122 12.60 -18.69 -8.61
N ASP A 123 11.88 -19.80 -8.81
CA ASP A 123 10.78 -19.88 -9.74
C ASP A 123 9.47 -19.37 -9.12
N PRO A 124 8.90 -18.26 -9.60
CA PRO A 124 7.66 -17.74 -9.08
C PRO A 124 6.47 -18.61 -9.45
N LEU A 125 5.60 -18.82 -8.50
CA LEU A 125 4.35 -19.56 -8.68
C LEU A 125 3.15 -18.61 -8.74
N PRO A 126 2.02 -19.04 -9.33
CA PRO A 126 0.74 -18.38 -9.11
C PRO A 126 0.51 -18.26 -7.60
N GLY A 127 0.38 -17.03 -7.12
CA GLY A 127 0.14 -16.76 -5.71
C GLY A 127 -1.34 -16.91 -5.36
N LYS A 128 -1.68 -16.32 -4.21
CA LYS A 128 -3.06 -16.18 -3.77
C LYS A 128 -3.89 -15.50 -4.86
N GLU A 129 -5.10 -15.99 -5.09
CA GLU A 129 -6.09 -15.25 -5.87
C GLU A 129 -6.32 -13.87 -5.20
N PRO A 130 -6.44 -12.79 -5.95
CA PRO A 130 -6.72 -11.48 -5.40
C PRO A 130 -8.04 -11.54 -4.59
N SER A 131 -8.11 -10.77 -3.53
CA SER A 131 -9.37 -10.59 -2.81
C SER A 131 -10.40 -9.90 -3.71
N ALA A 132 -11.69 -10.01 -3.41
CA ALA A 132 -12.74 -9.35 -4.19
C ALA A 132 -12.54 -7.82 -4.29
N ILE A 133 -11.93 -7.20 -3.27
CA ILE A 133 -11.55 -5.78 -3.27
C ILE A 133 -10.37 -5.53 -4.21
N GLU A 134 -9.32 -6.35 -4.09
CA GLU A 134 -8.16 -6.27 -4.96
C GLU A 134 -8.55 -6.56 -6.41
N GLU A 135 -9.36 -7.59 -6.64
CA GLU A 135 -9.89 -7.93 -7.94
C GLU A 135 -10.69 -6.77 -8.55
N LYS A 136 -11.55 -6.12 -7.79
CA LYS A 136 -12.33 -4.95 -8.25
C LYS A 136 -11.45 -3.73 -8.52
N ALA A 137 -10.41 -3.51 -7.72
CA ALA A 137 -9.48 -2.40 -7.89
C ALA A 137 -8.51 -2.62 -9.06
N TYR A 138 -8.14 -3.88 -9.33
CA TYR A 138 -7.21 -4.27 -10.39
C TYR A 138 -7.89 -4.90 -11.61
N ARG A 139 -9.13 -5.42 -11.49
CA ARG A 139 -9.93 -5.68 -12.68
C ARG A 139 -10.30 -4.35 -13.28
N ASP A 140 -9.72 -4.07 -14.39
CA ASP A 140 -10.10 -3.03 -15.32
C ASP A 140 -11.56 -3.17 -15.85
N THR A 141 -12.40 -3.93 -15.17
CA THR A 141 -13.82 -4.08 -15.48
C THR A 141 -14.63 -3.29 -14.47
N TRP A 142 -14.71 -2.02 -14.71
CA TRP A 142 -15.69 -1.16 -14.04
C TRP A 142 -17.07 -1.63 -14.47
N GLY A 143 -17.84 -2.17 -13.56
CA GLY A 143 -19.15 -2.78 -13.86
C GLY A 143 -20.16 -1.87 -14.56
N GLY A 144 -19.84 -0.58 -14.70
CA GLY A 144 -20.54 0.44 -15.50
C GLY A 144 -19.74 0.92 -16.74
N GLY A 145 -18.62 0.29 -17.10
CA GLY A 145 -17.77 0.67 -18.23
C GLY A 145 -17.09 2.04 -18.04
N TYR A 146 -16.74 2.70 -19.14
CA TYR A 146 -16.05 4.00 -19.17
C TYR A 146 -16.63 5.09 -18.24
N PRO A 147 -17.95 5.26 -18.08
CA PRO A 147 -18.50 6.26 -17.17
C PRO A 147 -18.08 6.07 -15.71
N SER A 148 -18.02 4.83 -15.23
CA SER A 148 -17.59 4.56 -13.85
C SER A 148 -16.09 4.77 -13.67
N TYR A 149 -15.28 4.42 -14.66
CA TYR A 149 -13.84 4.70 -14.70
C TYR A 149 -13.56 6.22 -14.65
N LEU A 150 -14.25 7.01 -15.48
CA LEU A 150 -14.09 8.46 -15.48
C LEU A 150 -14.52 9.10 -14.16
N SER A 151 -15.59 8.61 -13.53
CA SER A 151 -16.02 9.08 -12.22
C SER A 151 -14.96 8.79 -11.15
N MET A 152 -14.41 7.56 -11.14
CA MET A 152 -13.34 7.14 -10.24
C MET A 152 -12.09 8.03 -10.40
N MET A 153 -11.66 8.26 -11.64
CA MET A 153 -10.48 9.08 -11.92
C MET A 153 -10.72 10.56 -11.58
N ARG A 154 -11.90 11.10 -11.89
CA ARG A 154 -12.25 12.47 -11.53
C ARG A 154 -12.10 12.73 -10.03
N ASP A 155 -12.71 11.87 -9.22
CA ASP A 155 -12.73 12.06 -7.79
C ASP A 155 -11.30 12.03 -7.22
N ARG A 156 -10.46 11.12 -7.70
CA ARG A 156 -9.06 11.01 -7.28
C ARG A 156 -8.19 12.16 -7.77
N LEU A 157 -8.33 12.57 -9.02
CA LEU A 157 -7.59 13.71 -9.57
C LEU A 157 -7.94 15.03 -8.85
N GLN A 158 -9.20 15.22 -8.41
CA GLN A 158 -9.58 16.38 -7.62
C GLN A 158 -8.92 16.37 -6.23
N LEU A 159 -8.82 15.21 -5.56
CA LEU A 159 -8.11 15.11 -4.28
C LEU A 159 -6.60 15.33 -4.46
N LEU A 160 -6.00 14.75 -5.51
CA LEU A 160 -4.59 14.96 -5.85
C LEU A 160 -4.31 16.44 -6.15
N HIS A 161 -5.21 17.12 -6.86
CA HIS A 161 -5.10 18.57 -7.08
C HIS A 161 -5.13 19.34 -5.75
N GLY A 162 -5.97 18.92 -4.78
CA GLY A 162 -6.01 19.51 -3.44
C GLY A 162 -4.72 19.30 -2.62
N LEU A 163 -4.07 18.14 -2.77
CA LEU A 163 -2.82 17.81 -2.09
C LEU A 163 -1.61 18.52 -2.71
N LEU A 164 -1.64 18.79 -4.02
CA LEU A 164 -0.52 19.35 -4.77
C LEU A 164 -0.21 20.80 -4.33
N ALA A 165 1.06 21.09 -4.07
CA ALA A 165 1.55 22.43 -3.76
C ALA A 165 1.39 23.37 -4.97
N GLU A 166 1.29 24.69 -4.73
CA GLU A 166 1.21 25.69 -5.81
C GLU A 166 2.40 25.61 -6.79
N THR A 167 3.55 25.22 -6.29
CA THR A 167 4.78 24.96 -7.10
C THR A 167 4.90 23.52 -7.55
N GLY A 168 3.90 22.68 -7.28
CA GLY A 168 3.98 21.25 -7.50
C GLY A 168 3.67 20.82 -8.92
N SER A 169 4.13 19.62 -9.24
CA SER A 169 3.94 18.97 -10.55
C SER A 169 3.25 17.62 -10.41
N ILE A 170 2.44 17.25 -11.41
CA ILE A 170 1.80 15.94 -11.49
C ILE A 170 2.07 15.27 -12.83
N PHE A 171 2.42 13.97 -12.77
CA PHE A 171 2.60 13.10 -13.92
C PHE A 171 1.58 11.95 -13.82
N VAL A 172 0.76 11.79 -14.85
CA VAL A 172 -0.25 10.72 -14.93
C VAL A 172 0.11 9.80 -16.08
N HIS A 173 0.47 8.56 -15.74
CA HIS A 173 0.84 7.54 -16.69
C HIS A 173 -0.43 6.82 -17.17
N LEU A 174 -0.59 6.69 -18.47
CA LEU A 174 -1.80 6.18 -19.10
C LEU A 174 -1.45 5.38 -20.35
N ASP A 175 -2.34 4.51 -20.74
CA ASP A 175 -2.28 3.90 -22.06
C ASP A 175 -2.94 4.80 -23.11
N VAL A 176 -2.75 4.44 -24.38
CA VAL A 176 -3.30 5.21 -25.51
C VAL A 176 -4.84 5.18 -25.60
N HIS A 177 -5.52 4.26 -24.87
CA HIS A 177 -6.98 4.14 -24.90
C HIS A 177 -7.63 5.11 -23.91
N THR A 178 -7.09 5.21 -22.69
CA THR A 178 -7.62 6.06 -21.63
C THR A 178 -7.05 7.48 -21.67
N GLY A 179 -5.83 7.65 -22.20
CA GLY A 179 -5.10 8.91 -22.24
C GLY A 179 -5.89 10.11 -22.74
N PRO A 180 -6.58 10.05 -23.90
CA PRO A 180 -7.33 11.19 -24.43
C PRO A 180 -8.47 11.68 -23.51
N TYR A 181 -9.16 10.76 -22.83
CA TYR A 181 -10.25 11.10 -21.90
C TYR A 181 -9.72 11.71 -20.61
N ILE A 182 -8.65 11.13 -20.08
CA ILE A 182 -8.02 11.64 -18.86
C ILE A 182 -7.35 12.99 -19.13
N LYS A 183 -6.79 13.22 -20.33
CA LYS A 183 -6.28 14.53 -20.74
C LYS A 183 -7.36 15.60 -20.66
N ALA A 184 -8.55 15.32 -21.23
CA ALA A 184 -9.68 16.25 -21.17
C ALA A 184 -10.13 16.50 -19.73
N LEU A 185 -10.16 15.47 -18.89
CA LEU A 185 -10.51 15.57 -17.49
C LEU A 185 -9.46 16.37 -16.69
N MET A 186 -8.17 16.19 -16.98
CA MET A 186 -7.11 16.99 -16.36
C MET A 186 -7.15 18.45 -16.79
N ASP A 187 -7.48 18.75 -18.05
CA ASP A 187 -7.69 20.14 -18.51
C ASP A 187 -8.82 20.82 -17.72
N GLU A 188 -9.85 20.06 -17.36
CA GLU A 188 -10.98 20.55 -16.57
C GLU A 188 -10.60 20.84 -15.11
N ILE A 189 -9.77 19.96 -14.49
CA ILE A 189 -9.43 20.00 -13.06
C ILE A 189 -8.21 20.91 -12.82
N PHE A 190 -7.15 20.75 -13.60
CA PHE A 190 -5.87 21.48 -13.44
C PHE A 190 -5.82 22.76 -14.28
N GLY A 191 -6.66 22.87 -15.29
CA GLY A 191 -6.65 23.96 -16.27
C GLY A 191 -5.72 23.66 -17.45
N GLN A 192 -6.23 23.89 -18.67
CA GLN A 192 -5.49 23.65 -19.91
C GLN A 192 -4.17 24.43 -19.96
N ASP A 193 -4.14 25.62 -19.41
CA ASP A 193 -2.96 26.49 -19.36
C ASP A 193 -1.81 25.90 -18.53
N ASN A 194 -2.10 25.02 -17.59
CA ASN A 194 -1.12 24.36 -16.70
C ASN A 194 -0.55 23.06 -17.29
N PHE A 195 -1.04 22.65 -18.47
CA PHE A 195 -0.46 21.55 -19.22
C PHE A 195 0.94 21.91 -19.70
N GLN A 196 1.93 21.07 -19.38
CA GLN A 196 3.32 21.28 -19.75
C GLN A 196 3.73 20.43 -20.93
N ASN A 197 3.42 19.12 -20.88
CA ASN A 197 3.81 18.23 -21.97
C ASN A 197 3.01 16.91 -21.93
N GLU A 198 2.99 16.25 -23.09
CA GLU A 198 2.67 14.85 -23.26
C GLU A 198 3.97 14.12 -23.57
N ILE A 199 4.32 13.14 -22.75
CA ILE A 199 5.54 12.35 -22.87
C ILE A 199 5.16 10.98 -23.42
N ALA A 200 5.80 10.57 -24.48
CA ALA A 200 5.72 9.19 -24.99
C ALA A 200 6.85 8.35 -24.40
N TRP A 201 6.51 7.46 -23.47
CA TRP A 201 7.45 6.45 -23.03
C TRP A 201 7.54 5.33 -24.06
N TYR A 202 8.58 5.38 -24.90
CA TYR A 202 8.84 4.41 -25.94
C TYR A 202 9.67 3.23 -25.41
N TYR A 203 9.01 2.08 -25.27
CA TYR A 203 9.63 0.83 -24.80
C TYR A 203 10.04 -0.07 -25.98
N TYR A 204 11.15 0.28 -26.60
CA TYR A 204 11.67 -0.32 -27.84
C TYR A 204 12.06 -1.80 -27.74
N ASN A 205 12.11 -2.38 -26.54
CA ASN A 205 12.50 -3.77 -26.28
C ASN A 205 11.31 -4.71 -26.10
N LYS A 206 10.05 -4.26 -26.27
CA LYS A 206 8.88 -5.12 -26.14
C LYS A 206 8.78 -6.07 -27.32
N LEU A 207 8.62 -7.38 -27.02
CA LEU A 207 8.34 -8.38 -28.04
C LEU A 207 6.94 -8.18 -28.61
N HIS A 208 6.81 -8.25 -29.91
CA HIS A 208 5.56 -8.05 -30.64
C HIS A 208 5.01 -9.38 -31.19
N ASP A 209 3.70 -9.57 -31.07
CA ASP A 209 3.01 -10.69 -31.70
C ASP A 209 2.62 -10.30 -33.12
N SER A 210 3.41 -10.75 -34.07
CA SER A 210 3.20 -10.48 -35.51
C SER A 210 1.94 -11.13 -36.11
N ARG A 211 1.28 -12.04 -35.37
CA ARG A 211 0.03 -12.70 -35.82
C ARG A 211 -1.19 -11.80 -35.67
N LYS A 212 -1.13 -10.75 -34.85
CA LYS A 212 -2.21 -9.78 -34.68
C LYS A 212 -2.26 -8.84 -35.89
N ARG A 213 -3.47 -8.58 -36.41
CA ARG A 213 -3.70 -7.63 -37.51
C ARG A 213 -3.74 -6.16 -37.02
N LEU A 214 -2.85 -5.81 -36.12
CA LEU A 214 -2.76 -4.47 -35.49
C LEU A 214 -1.29 -4.06 -35.45
N LEU A 215 -1.04 -2.76 -35.53
CA LEU A 215 0.28 -2.23 -35.25
C LEU A 215 0.60 -2.50 -33.76
N PRO A 216 1.79 -3.04 -33.47
CA PRO A 216 2.19 -3.29 -32.08
C PRO A 216 2.25 -2.00 -31.27
N LYS A 217 1.70 -2.02 -30.06
CA LYS A 217 1.87 -0.92 -29.10
C LYS A 217 3.34 -0.86 -28.67
N ALA A 218 3.97 0.28 -28.83
CA ALA A 218 5.37 0.49 -28.50
C ALA A 218 5.59 1.63 -27.51
N PHE A 219 4.53 2.31 -27.09
CA PHE A 219 4.62 3.40 -26.10
C PHE A 219 3.36 3.50 -25.24
N ASP A 220 3.52 4.10 -24.07
CA ASP A 220 2.47 4.62 -23.22
C ASP A 220 2.63 6.14 -23.11
N GLN A 221 1.57 6.83 -22.67
CA GLN A 221 1.51 8.28 -22.50
C GLN A 221 1.74 8.65 -21.04
N ILE A 222 2.47 9.74 -20.80
CA ILE A 222 2.56 10.37 -19.49
C ILE A 222 2.18 11.83 -19.65
N LEU A 223 1.08 12.24 -19.02
CA LEU A 223 0.60 13.61 -19.04
C LEU A 223 1.28 14.40 -17.91
N TYR A 224 1.92 15.50 -18.25
CA TYR A 224 2.62 16.38 -17.33
C TYR A 224 1.90 17.70 -17.15
N TYR A 225 1.47 17.98 -15.92
CA TYR A 225 0.86 19.25 -15.51
C TYR A 225 1.60 19.84 -14.31
N VAL A 226 1.49 21.17 -14.16
CA VAL A 226 1.85 21.89 -12.94
C VAL A 226 0.60 22.40 -12.26
N LYS A 227 0.66 22.73 -10.97
CA LYS A 227 -0.47 23.30 -10.24
C LYS A 227 -0.80 24.72 -10.73
N ASP A 228 0.22 25.57 -10.82
CA ASP A 228 0.12 26.91 -11.41
C ASP A 228 1.40 27.21 -12.21
N LYS A 229 1.27 27.39 -13.52
CA LYS A 229 2.40 27.70 -14.41
C LYS A 229 3.09 29.04 -14.11
N ARG A 230 2.43 29.92 -13.36
CA ARG A 230 2.99 31.22 -12.93
C ARG A 230 3.86 31.08 -11.69
N ALA A 231 3.70 30.01 -10.94
CA ALA A 231 4.54 29.70 -9.79
C ALA A 231 5.93 29.19 -10.22
N PRO A 232 6.97 29.37 -9.41
CA PRO A 232 8.31 28.88 -9.71
C PRO A 232 8.42 27.36 -9.46
N TYR A 233 7.79 26.54 -10.30
CA TYR A 233 7.85 25.09 -10.19
C TYR A 233 9.23 24.53 -10.58
N PRO A 234 9.69 23.44 -9.95
CA PRO A 234 10.96 22.80 -10.29
C PRO A 234 10.93 22.27 -11.73
N TYR A 235 11.96 22.56 -12.50
CA TYR A 235 12.16 22.00 -13.83
C TYR A 235 13.66 21.91 -14.15
N SER A 236 14.09 20.73 -14.59
CA SER A 236 15.46 20.50 -15.04
C SER A 236 15.49 20.02 -16.49
N ALA A 237 16.14 20.78 -17.34
CA ALA A 237 16.39 20.39 -18.72
C ALA A 237 17.50 19.32 -18.76
N LEU A 238 17.09 18.06 -18.67
CA LEU A 238 18.01 16.92 -18.69
C LEU A 238 18.75 16.80 -20.00
N LYS A 239 19.98 16.29 -19.94
CA LYS A 239 20.78 15.96 -21.10
C LYS A 239 21.07 14.46 -21.13
N GLU A 240 21.14 13.90 -22.33
CA GLU A 240 21.54 12.53 -22.56
C GLU A 240 22.60 12.44 -23.66
N PRO A 241 23.48 11.42 -23.62
CA PRO A 241 24.47 11.21 -24.68
C PRO A 241 23.79 11.00 -26.05
N ARG A 242 24.41 11.50 -27.10
CA ARG A 242 24.03 11.18 -28.48
C ARG A 242 24.65 9.86 -28.89
N GLU A 243 23.96 9.09 -29.70
CA GLU A 243 24.54 7.88 -30.31
C GLU A 243 25.76 8.23 -31.18
N LYS A 244 25.71 9.37 -31.85
CA LYS A 244 26.82 9.92 -32.63
C LYS A 244 26.95 11.41 -32.37
N ALA A 245 28.16 11.89 -32.23
CA ALA A 245 28.45 13.30 -32.14
C ALA A 245 27.96 14.06 -33.39
N VAL A 246 27.40 15.22 -33.19
CA VAL A 246 26.85 16.05 -34.28
C VAL A 246 27.56 17.40 -34.26
N THR A 247 28.09 17.81 -35.41
CA THR A 247 28.67 19.14 -35.58
C THR A 247 27.56 20.19 -35.58
N LYS A 248 27.64 21.19 -34.69
CA LYS A 248 26.71 22.29 -34.57
C LYS A 248 27.39 23.63 -34.78
N LEU A 249 26.66 24.59 -35.35
CA LEU A 249 27.10 25.97 -35.45
C LEU A 249 27.07 26.63 -34.07
N LYS A 250 28.11 27.34 -33.70
CA LYS A 250 28.17 28.20 -32.52
C LYS A 250 27.45 29.50 -32.80
N TYR A 251 26.53 29.88 -31.94
CA TYR A 251 25.77 31.11 -32.09
C TYR A 251 25.85 31.97 -30.83
N ARG A 252 25.61 33.27 -30.98
CA ARG A 252 25.44 34.23 -29.91
C ARG A 252 24.18 35.06 -30.10
N LYS A 253 23.62 35.57 -29.01
CA LYS A 253 22.49 36.48 -29.03
C LYS A 253 23.01 37.91 -29.03
N VAL A 254 22.69 38.71 -30.08
CA VAL A 254 23.04 40.12 -30.19
C VAL A 254 21.76 40.88 -30.49
N GLY A 255 21.39 41.82 -29.61
CA GLY A 255 20.15 42.63 -29.79
C GLY A 255 18.89 41.80 -29.90
N GLY A 256 18.80 40.65 -29.19
CA GLY A 256 17.65 39.73 -29.23
C GLY A 256 17.62 38.77 -30.43
N LYS A 257 18.50 38.95 -31.43
CA LYS A 257 18.62 38.07 -32.61
C LYS A 257 19.74 37.05 -32.45
N ILE A 258 19.50 35.85 -32.95
CA ILE A 258 20.51 34.77 -32.99
C ILE A 258 21.42 35.02 -34.18
N GLN A 259 22.74 35.08 -33.97
CA GLN A 259 23.74 35.21 -35.02
C GLN A 259 24.82 34.13 -34.86
N ASN A 260 25.28 33.59 -35.97
CA ASN A 260 26.38 32.64 -35.94
C ASN A 260 27.67 33.36 -35.50
N VAL A 261 28.48 32.69 -34.73
CA VAL A 261 29.82 33.17 -34.40
C VAL A 261 30.71 32.89 -35.61
N ILE A 262 31.31 33.98 -36.16
CA ILE A 262 32.23 33.87 -37.28
C ILE A 262 33.66 33.87 -36.72
N GLY A 263 34.47 32.91 -37.16
CA GLY A 263 35.90 32.80 -36.81
C GLY A 263 36.76 33.79 -37.56
N GLU A 264 38.05 33.84 -37.23
CA GLU A 264 39.04 34.71 -37.89
C GLU A 264 39.22 34.37 -39.39
N ASP A 265 38.89 33.15 -39.79
CA ASP A 265 38.88 32.67 -41.18
C ASP A 265 37.64 33.08 -41.97
N GLY A 266 36.74 33.86 -41.38
CA GLY A 266 35.47 34.30 -42.00
C GLY A 266 34.39 33.20 -42.07
N LYS A 267 34.63 31.98 -41.52
CA LYS A 267 33.66 30.90 -41.51
C LYS A 267 32.92 30.83 -40.17
N ALA A 268 31.73 30.26 -40.22
CA ALA A 268 30.98 30.03 -39.00
C ALA A 268 31.68 28.97 -38.11
N VAL A 269 31.89 29.32 -36.85
CA VAL A 269 32.51 28.43 -35.88
C VAL A 269 31.56 27.27 -35.57
N THR A 270 32.09 26.05 -35.63
CA THR A 270 31.38 24.82 -35.26
C THR A 270 31.95 24.22 -33.99
N TYR A 271 31.14 23.39 -33.34
CA TYR A 271 31.56 22.54 -32.22
C TYR A 271 30.91 21.16 -32.32
N GLU A 272 31.56 20.16 -31.78
CA GLU A 272 31.01 18.82 -31.65
C GLU A 272 30.10 18.75 -30.43
N SER A 273 28.82 18.35 -30.67
CA SER A 273 27.84 18.15 -29.61
C SER A 273 27.68 16.65 -29.37
N THR A 274 28.16 16.17 -28.24
CA THR A 274 28.07 14.78 -27.78
C THR A 274 26.84 14.51 -26.97
N GLU A 275 26.13 15.57 -26.55
CA GLU A 275 24.92 15.49 -25.74
C GLU A 275 23.74 16.17 -26.44
N ARG A 276 22.51 15.72 -26.09
CA ARG A 276 21.27 16.38 -26.48
C ARG A 276 20.38 16.61 -25.27
N THR A 277 19.55 17.62 -25.33
CA THR A 277 18.46 17.79 -24.37
C THR A 277 17.45 16.65 -24.57
N VAL A 278 17.00 16.07 -23.47
CA VAL A 278 15.95 15.04 -23.49
C VAL A 278 14.68 15.65 -24.07
N ASP A 279 14.15 14.99 -25.07
CA ASP A 279 12.87 15.33 -25.69
C ASP A 279 11.70 14.67 -24.96
N ASN A 280 10.48 14.86 -25.42
CA ASN A 280 9.28 14.21 -24.86
C ASN A 280 9.05 12.78 -25.35
N VAL A 281 9.98 12.17 -26.06
CA VAL A 281 9.97 10.76 -26.40
C VAL A 281 11.05 10.05 -25.59
N TRP A 282 10.64 9.47 -24.48
CA TRP A 282 11.56 8.82 -23.54
C TRP A 282 11.83 7.38 -23.95
N ARG A 283 13.06 7.10 -24.34
CA ARG A 283 13.53 5.78 -24.79
C ARG A 283 14.07 5.00 -23.62
N ILE A 284 13.18 4.44 -22.82
CA ILE A 284 13.52 3.63 -21.64
C ILE A 284 12.96 2.24 -21.83
N ARG A 285 13.76 1.22 -21.54
CA ARG A 285 13.34 -0.18 -21.69
C ARG A 285 12.19 -0.50 -20.76
N CYS A 286 11.18 -1.25 -21.25
CA CYS A 286 10.24 -1.89 -20.33
C CYS A 286 10.92 -3.10 -19.68
N LEU A 287 10.47 -3.44 -18.49
CA LEU A 287 10.96 -4.61 -17.77
C LEU A 287 10.56 -5.89 -18.52
N GLN A 288 11.47 -6.83 -18.53
CA GLN A 288 11.30 -8.15 -19.10
C GLN A 288 11.62 -9.20 -18.02
N PRO A 289 11.04 -10.40 -18.07
CA PRO A 289 11.37 -11.47 -17.12
C PRO A 289 12.87 -11.81 -17.04
N ALA A 290 13.62 -11.54 -18.10
CA ALA A 290 15.08 -11.70 -18.12
C ALA A 290 15.83 -10.66 -17.25
N ASN A 291 15.19 -9.53 -16.89
CA ASN A 291 15.77 -8.55 -15.99
C ASN A 291 15.57 -8.98 -14.52
N LYS A 292 16.32 -10.00 -14.10
CA LYS A 292 16.21 -10.59 -12.77
C LYS A 292 16.55 -9.63 -11.62
N SER A 293 17.28 -8.54 -11.89
CA SER A 293 17.66 -7.58 -10.86
C SER A 293 16.52 -6.69 -10.39
N GLU A 294 15.52 -6.45 -11.23
CA GLU A 294 14.42 -5.53 -10.92
C GLU A 294 13.02 -6.15 -11.03
N TRP A 295 12.85 -7.12 -11.94
CA TRP A 295 11.56 -7.76 -12.21
C TRP A 295 10.99 -8.49 -10.99
N THR A 296 9.81 -8.06 -10.49
CA THR A 296 9.15 -8.63 -9.31
C THR A 296 8.03 -9.61 -9.65
N HIS A 297 7.81 -9.90 -10.93
CA HIS A 297 6.65 -10.64 -11.45
C HIS A 297 5.31 -9.92 -11.28
N PHE A 298 5.31 -8.66 -10.88
CA PHE A 298 4.14 -7.81 -10.91
C PHE A 298 3.88 -7.39 -12.36
N GLN A 299 2.71 -7.73 -12.91
CA GLN A 299 2.45 -7.65 -14.36
C GLN A 299 2.58 -6.24 -14.94
N THR A 300 2.19 -5.21 -14.16
CA THR A 300 2.21 -3.81 -14.59
C THR A 300 3.41 -3.04 -14.05
N GLN A 301 4.42 -3.72 -13.54
CA GLN A 301 5.61 -3.08 -12.98
C GLN A 301 6.27 -2.14 -13.99
N LYS A 302 6.46 -0.89 -13.59
CA LYS A 302 7.24 0.10 -14.34
C LYS A 302 8.71 0.05 -13.93
N PRO A 303 9.66 0.33 -14.86
CA PRO A 303 11.08 0.45 -14.50
C PRO A 303 11.32 1.64 -13.58
N VAL A 304 12.21 1.47 -12.61
CA VAL A 304 12.59 2.55 -11.67
C VAL A 304 13.18 3.74 -12.43
N ASP A 305 14.01 3.48 -13.44
CA ASP A 305 14.64 4.52 -14.29
C ASP A 305 13.61 5.49 -14.90
N LEU A 306 12.39 5.02 -15.21
CA LEU A 306 11.33 5.87 -15.75
C LEU A 306 10.90 6.92 -14.74
N ILE A 307 10.67 6.50 -13.50
CA ILE A 307 10.21 7.37 -12.44
C ILE A 307 11.36 8.23 -11.91
N GLU A 308 12.58 7.72 -11.86
CA GLU A 308 13.76 8.54 -11.58
C GLU A 308 13.88 9.69 -12.58
N ARG A 309 13.61 9.47 -13.86
CA ARG A 309 13.58 10.55 -14.88
C ARG A 309 12.49 11.58 -14.60
N VAL A 310 11.29 11.15 -14.17
CA VAL A 310 10.23 12.08 -13.73
C VAL A 310 10.72 12.96 -12.58
N ILE A 311 11.34 12.34 -11.57
CA ILE A 311 11.87 13.05 -10.39
C ILE A 311 13.01 14.00 -10.80
N GLN A 312 13.91 13.59 -11.68
CA GLN A 312 15.02 14.43 -12.17
C GLN A 312 14.51 15.64 -12.96
N VAL A 313 13.39 15.52 -13.68
CA VAL A 313 12.78 16.65 -14.44
C VAL A 313 12.09 17.64 -13.53
N ALA A 314 11.30 17.18 -12.57
CA ALA A 314 10.36 18.03 -11.82
C ALA A 314 10.42 17.85 -10.30
N GLY A 315 11.33 17.02 -9.78
CA GLY A 315 11.51 16.82 -8.35
C GLY A 315 12.24 17.99 -7.70
N LYS A 316 11.86 18.29 -6.47
CA LYS A 316 12.55 19.22 -5.59
C LYS A 316 13.42 18.41 -4.61
N PRO A 317 14.68 18.77 -4.39
CA PRO A 317 15.50 18.13 -3.36
C PRO A 317 14.77 18.10 -2.01
N GLU A 318 14.73 16.93 -1.37
CA GLU A 318 14.02 16.70 -0.10
C GLU A 318 12.52 17.05 -0.13
N GLY A 319 11.96 17.31 -1.31
CA GLY A 319 10.53 17.57 -1.51
C GLY A 319 9.67 16.35 -1.20
N LEU A 320 8.36 16.56 -1.11
CA LEU A 320 7.39 15.50 -0.83
C LEU A 320 6.84 14.92 -2.13
N PHE A 321 7.10 13.63 -2.35
CA PHE A 321 6.59 12.82 -3.45
C PHE A 321 5.35 12.04 -3.00
N LEU A 322 4.34 11.93 -3.87
CA LEU A 322 3.16 11.12 -3.63
C LEU A 322 2.87 10.21 -4.82
N ASP A 323 2.59 8.93 -4.52
CA ASP A 323 1.97 7.99 -5.45
C ASP A 323 0.74 7.35 -4.80
N ALA A 324 -0.43 7.54 -5.42
CA ALA A 324 -1.70 7.00 -4.92
C ALA A 324 -2.06 5.63 -5.52
N PHE A 325 -1.18 5.04 -6.36
CA PHE A 325 -1.35 3.74 -7.03
C PHE A 325 0.00 3.01 -7.08
N VAL A 326 0.58 2.74 -5.93
CA VAL A 326 1.97 2.28 -5.77
C VAL A 326 2.29 0.99 -6.51
N GLY A 327 1.34 0.04 -6.56
CA GLY A 327 1.51 -1.26 -7.21
C GLY A 327 2.75 -2.00 -6.70
N SER A 328 3.73 -2.19 -7.58
CA SER A 328 4.98 -2.88 -7.23
C SER A 328 6.00 -2.05 -6.45
N GLY A 329 5.73 -0.78 -6.16
CA GLY A 329 6.62 0.10 -5.41
C GLY A 329 7.76 0.76 -6.21
N SER A 330 7.76 0.69 -7.54
CA SER A 330 8.83 1.29 -8.35
C SER A 330 8.99 2.79 -8.11
N SER A 331 7.88 3.50 -7.92
CA SER A 331 7.85 4.95 -7.66
C SER A 331 8.48 5.31 -6.32
N LEU A 332 8.19 4.55 -5.27
CA LEU A 332 8.75 4.80 -3.94
C LEU A 332 10.23 4.44 -3.86
N VAL A 333 10.66 3.37 -4.57
CA VAL A 333 12.09 3.05 -4.73
C VAL A 333 12.83 4.20 -5.43
N ALA A 334 12.26 4.75 -6.52
CA ALA A 334 12.83 5.89 -7.21
C ALA A 334 12.91 7.12 -6.30
N ALA A 335 11.84 7.43 -5.55
CA ALA A 335 11.80 8.55 -4.61
C ALA A 335 12.84 8.38 -3.49
N GLU A 336 13.01 7.15 -2.96
CA GLU A 336 14.01 6.85 -1.94
C GLU A 336 15.44 7.04 -2.46
N ARG A 337 15.76 6.53 -3.65
CA ARG A 337 17.07 6.71 -4.30
C ARG A 337 17.39 8.17 -4.60
N GLN A 338 16.37 8.94 -5.00
CA GLN A 338 16.49 10.38 -5.26
C GLN A 338 16.36 11.24 -3.98
N ARG A 339 16.33 10.60 -2.80
CA ARG A 339 16.26 11.20 -1.46
C ARG A 339 15.08 12.16 -1.26
N MET A 340 14.00 11.98 -1.98
CA MET A 340 12.74 12.66 -1.70
C MET A 340 12.04 12.05 -0.48
N ARG A 341 11.30 12.83 0.28
CA ARG A 341 10.30 12.31 1.21
C ARG A 341 9.15 11.73 0.39
N TRP A 342 8.51 10.67 0.86
CA TRP A 342 7.44 10.07 0.07
C TRP A 342 6.26 9.59 0.90
N ILE A 343 5.09 9.61 0.25
CA ILE A 343 3.85 8.96 0.68
C ILE A 343 3.40 8.06 -0.46
N GLY A 344 3.17 6.79 -0.17
CA GLY A 344 2.65 5.82 -1.13
C GLY A 344 1.37 5.18 -0.63
N ILE A 345 0.40 4.98 -1.52
CA ILE A 345 -0.91 4.42 -1.17
C ILE A 345 -1.23 3.28 -2.12
N ASP A 346 -1.65 2.15 -1.57
CA ASP A 346 -2.22 1.06 -2.35
C ASP A 346 -3.31 0.32 -1.57
N ILE A 347 -4.34 -0.12 -2.27
CA ILE A 347 -5.44 -0.89 -1.69
C ILE A 347 -5.05 -2.34 -1.44
N SER A 348 -4.09 -2.87 -2.21
CA SER A 348 -3.65 -4.25 -2.12
C SER A 348 -2.66 -4.45 -0.97
N ARG A 349 -2.96 -5.41 -0.11
CA ARG A 349 -2.05 -5.87 0.92
C ARG A 349 -0.76 -6.44 0.31
N TRP A 350 -0.90 -7.16 -0.79
CA TRP A 350 0.23 -7.72 -1.54
C TRP A 350 1.14 -6.63 -2.10
N SER A 351 0.60 -5.58 -2.72
CA SER A 351 1.37 -4.44 -3.22
C SER A 351 2.15 -3.75 -2.11
N ASN A 352 1.51 -3.53 -0.96
CA ASN A 352 2.17 -2.95 0.22
C ASN A 352 3.30 -3.85 0.75
N HIS A 353 3.07 -5.17 0.81
CA HIS A 353 4.09 -6.14 1.18
C HIS A 353 5.28 -6.14 0.21
N LEU A 354 5.01 -6.21 -1.09
CA LEU A 354 6.04 -6.19 -2.13
C LEU A 354 6.84 -4.89 -2.11
N THR A 355 6.16 -3.76 -1.99
CA THR A 355 6.77 -2.43 -1.88
C THR A 355 7.69 -2.34 -0.68
N ARG A 356 7.23 -2.77 0.52
CA ARG A 356 8.04 -2.80 1.74
C ARG A 356 9.30 -3.62 1.55
N LYS A 357 9.19 -4.79 0.94
CA LYS A 357 10.32 -5.67 0.67
C LYS A 357 11.34 -5.03 -0.28
N ARG A 358 10.87 -4.38 -1.36
CA ARG A 358 11.76 -3.66 -2.28
C ARG A 358 12.48 -2.49 -1.62
N LEU A 359 11.79 -1.75 -0.76
CA LEU A 359 12.41 -0.67 0.02
C LEU A 359 13.46 -1.19 1.01
N LEU A 360 13.22 -2.36 1.63
CA LEU A 360 14.20 -3.01 2.50
C LEU A 360 15.44 -3.52 1.74
N ASP A 361 15.30 -3.83 0.45
CA ASP A 361 16.43 -4.20 -0.42
C ASP A 361 17.30 -2.99 -0.84
N GLU A 362 16.80 -1.75 -0.66
CA GLU A 362 17.55 -0.54 -0.98
C GLU A 362 18.59 -0.23 0.11
N GLU A 363 19.83 0.04 -0.33
CA GLU A 363 20.91 0.40 0.55
C GLU A 363 20.62 1.72 1.26
N ASN A 364 20.71 1.75 2.59
CA ASN A 364 20.42 2.94 3.41
C ASN A 364 18.98 3.48 3.24
N CYS A 365 18.00 2.60 3.06
CA CYS A 365 16.60 2.99 3.08
C CYS A 365 16.27 3.70 4.40
N ARG A 366 15.72 4.90 4.29
CA ARG A 366 15.36 5.73 5.44
C ARG A 366 14.15 5.16 6.17
N PRO A 367 13.98 5.49 7.46
CA PRO A 367 12.83 5.04 8.22
C PRO A 367 11.49 5.42 7.58
N PHE A 368 10.56 4.49 7.62
CA PHE A 368 9.19 4.71 7.17
C PHE A 368 8.18 4.02 8.07
N GLU A 369 6.95 4.50 8.01
CA GLU A 369 5.80 3.97 8.73
C GLU A 369 4.88 3.25 7.77
N VAL A 370 4.32 2.12 8.21
CA VAL A 370 3.20 1.46 7.55
C VAL A 370 1.93 1.86 8.28
N LEU A 371 0.99 2.45 7.55
CA LEU A 371 -0.26 2.96 8.09
C LEU A 371 -1.47 2.34 7.41
N ASN A 372 -2.62 2.44 8.09
CA ASN A 372 -3.93 2.22 7.48
C ASN A 372 -4.99 3.13 8.13
N LEU A 373 -6.23 3.06 7.65
CA LEU A 373 -7.37 3.71 8.28
C LEU A 373 -8.04 2.79 9.33
N GLY A 374 -7.74 1.49 9.32
CA GLY A 374 -8.09 0.49 10.31
C GLY A 374 -9.55 0.54 10.79
N LYS A 375 -9.74 0.67 12.10
CA LYS A 375 -11.06 0.74 12.72
C LYS A 375 -11.92 1.91 12.22
N TYR A 376 -11.31 3.02 11.87
CA TYR A 376 -12.03 4.21 11.41
C TYR A 376 -12.65 4.02 10.02
N GLU A 377 -11.99 3.30 9.13
CA GLU A 377 -12.56 2.89 7.85
C GLU A 377 -13.73 1.94 8.07
N ARG A 378 -13.61 0.99 9.00
CA ARG A 378 -14.69 0.05 9.34
C ARG A 378 -15.90 0.77 9.94
N GLN A 379 -15.69 1.72 10.85
CA GLN A 379 -16.74 2.57 11.42
C GLN A 379 -17.43 3.42 10.33
N TYR A 380 -16.67 3.98 9.41
CA TYR A 380 -17.23 4.74 8.29
C TYR A 380 -18.15 3.86 7.43
N TRP A 381 -17.66 2.70 6.99
CA TRP A 381 -18.47 1.77 6.19
C TRP A 381 -19.69 1.25 6.95
N GLN A 382 -19.57 1.02 8.24
CA GLN A 382 -20.68 0.64 9.09
C GLN A 382 -21.74 1.74 9.13
N GLY A 383 -21.38 2.99 9.29
CA GLY A 383 -22.29 4.13 9.24
C GLY A 383 -22.98 4.25 7.87
N VAL A 384 -22.25 4.07 6.77
CA VAL A 384 -22.81 4.08 5.40
C VAL A 384 -23.76 2.90 5.17
N THR A 385 -23.45 1.72 5.71
CA THR A 385 -24.22 0.48 5.47
C THR A 385 -25.45 0.38 6.36
N PHE A 386 -25.35 0.83 7.62
CA PHE A 386 -26.40 0.63 8.65
C PHE A 386 -27.03 1.93 9.16
N GLY A 387 -26.68 3.09 8.58
CA GLY A 387 -27.45 4.33 8.73
C GLY A 387 -27.11 5.21 9.90
N GLU A 388 -25.84 5.26 10.39
CA GLU A 388 -25.45 6.22 11.41
C GLU A 388 -24.36 7.20 11.01
N THR A 389 -24.58 8.44 11.43
CA THR A 389 -23.68 9.59 11.26
C THR A 389 -22.82 9.82 12.48
N LYS A 390 -21.58 10.22 12.23
CA LYS A 390 -20.57 10.88 13.11
C LYS A 390 -20.90 11.00 14.63
N ASP A 391 -19.99 10.47 15.44
CA ASP A 391 -19.83 10.77 16.88
C ASP A 391 -20.83 10.18 17.89
N LYS A 392 -21.58 9.13 17.56
CA LYS A 392 -22.37 8.40 18.56
C LYS A 392 -21.97 6.92 18.64
N PRO A 393 -21.94 6.32 19.86
CA PRO A 393 -21.82 4.87 19.96
C PRO A 393 -22.96 4.20 19.18
N LEU A 394 -22.67 3.04 18.57
CA LEU A 394 -23.65 2.25 17.85
C LEU A 394 -24.94 2.11 18.64
N THR A 395 -26.08 2.40 18.02
CA THR A 395 -27.35 2.05 18.63
C THR A 395 -27.42 0.53 18.78
N GLU A 396 -28.17 0.04 19.76
CA GLU A 396 -28.41 -1.39 19.94
C GLU A 396 -28.90 -2.04 18.65
N GLN A 397 -29.65 -1.31 17.84
CA GLN A 397 -30.18 -1.80 16.57
C GLN A 397 -29.05 -1.94 15.52
N ALA A 398 -28.16 -0.97 15.39
CA ALA A 398 -27.02 -1.03 14.45
C ALA A 398 -26.02 -2.13 14.84
N LEU A 399 -25.80 -2.35 16.14
CA LEU A 399 -25.03 -3.48 16.62
C LEU A 399 -25.69 -4.81 16.25
N TYR A 400 -27.00 -4.93 16.46
CA TYR A 400 -27.72 -6.13 16.09
C TYR A 400 -27.66 -6.42 14.58
N GLU A 401 -27.85 -5.40 13.75
CA GLU A 401 -27.77 -5.52 12.30
C GLU A 401 -26.35 -5.92 11.84
N TYR A 402 -25.33 -5.37 12.46
CA TYR A 402 -23.94 -5.77 12.22
C TYR A 402 -23.71 -7.24 12.58
N LEU A 403 -24.09 -7.66 13.78
CA LEU A 403 -23.93 -9.05 14.21
C LEU A 403 -24.70 -10.02 13.30
N ALA A 404 -25.94 -9.68 12.95
CA ALA A 404 -26.77 -10.47 12.05
C ALA A 404 -26.13 -10.58 10.64
N PHE A 405 -25.55 -9.50 10.15
CA PHE A 405 -24.86 -9.46 8.86
C PHE A 405 -23.62 -10.37 8.84
N ILE A 406 -22.73 -10.26 9.85
CA ILE A 406 -21.55 -11.13 9.96
C ILE A 406 -21.95 -12.60 10.11
N LEU A 407 -22.95 -12.91 10.96
CA LEU A 407 -23.46 -14.27 11.12
C LEU A 407 -23.99 -14.84 9.81
N LYS A 408 -24.75 -14.06 9.05
CA LYS A 408 -25.27 -14.47 7.73
C LYS A 408 -24.12 -14.81 6.76
N LEU A 409 -23.09 -13.96 6.68
CA LEU A 409 -21.92 -14.19 5.82
C LEU A 409 -21.13 -15.42 6.25
N TYR A 410 -21.02 -15.65 7.54
CA TYR A 410 -20.36 -16.83 8.08
C TYR A 410 -21.23 -18.12 7.96
N GLY A 411 -22.48 -17.99 7.61
CA GLY A 411 -23.44 -19.12 7.54
C GLY A 411 -23.86 -19.63 8.91
N ALA A 412 -23.97 -18.72 9.90
CA ALA A 412 -24.39 -18.99 11.27
C ALA A 412 -25.80 -18.41 11.55
N GLN A 413 -26.50 -18.97 12.52
CA GLN A 413 -27.79 -18.48 12.99
C GLN A 413 -27.61 -17.67 14.28
N PRO A 414 -28.31 -16.53 14.47
CA PRO A 414 -28.22 -15.75 15.70
C PRO A 414 -28.80 -16.54 16.88
N VAL A 415 -28.25 -16.31 18.06
CA VAL A 415 -28.74 -16.81 19.34
C VAL A 415 -29.08 -15.63 20.26
N ALA A 416 -30.03 -15.82 21.19
CA ALA A 416 -30.47 -14.79 22.11
C ALA A 416 -30.24 -15.21 23.57
N GLY A 417 -30.17 -14.21 24.47
CA GLY A 417 -30.05 -14.44 25.90
C GLY A 417 -28.64 -14.80 26.39
N MET A 418 -27.62 -14.54 25.59
CA MET A 418 -26.21 -14.77 25.91
C MET A 418 -25.44 -13.46 25.88
N THR A 419 -24.38 -13.35 26.69
CA THR A 419 -23.61 -12.11 26.82
C THR A 419 -22.46 -12.07 25.81
N HIS A 420 -21.74 -13.18 25.65
CA HIS A 420 -20.55 -13.27 24.80
C HIS A 420 -20.73 -14.16 23.57
N LEU A 421 -21.90 -14.83 23.44
CA LEU A 421 -22.17 -15.72 22.31
C LEU A 421 -23.28 -15.15 21.45
N HIS A 422 -22.98 -14.86 20.19
CA HIS A 422 -23.84 -14.13 19.27
C HIS A 422 -24.60 -15.02 18.29
N GLY A 423 -24.05 -16.24 18.02
CA GLY A 423 -24.64 -17.15 17.04
C GLY A 423 -24.23 -18.60 17.21
N LYS A 424 -24.78 -19.45 16.32
CA LYS A 424 -24.49 -20.88 16.27
C LYS A 424 -24.35 -21.35 14.81
N LYS A 425 -23.31 -22.15 14.55
CA LYS A 425 -23.08 -22.81 13.26
C LYS A 425 -22.83 -24.30 13.49
N GLY A 426 -23.81 -25.15 13.15
CA GLY A 426 -23.71 -26.57 13.46
C GLY A 426 -23.59 -26.80 14.96
N LYS A 427 -22.47 -27.38 15.42
CA LYS A 427 -22.17 -27.59 16.83
C LYS A 427 -21.39 -26.42 17.48
N ALA A 428 -20.84 -25.51 16.67
CA ALA A 428 -20.01 -24.41 17.17
C ALA A 428 -20.88 -23.24 17.62
N MET A 429 -20.55 -22.68 18.77
CA MET A 429 -21.01 -21.35 19.20
C MET A 429 -20.12 -20.28 18.55
N ILE A 430 -20.70 -19.10 18.29
CA ILE A 430 -20.03 -18.01 17.59
C ILE A 430 -19.95 -16.78 18.48
N HIS A 431 -18.77 -16.24 18.66
CA HIS A 431 -18.51 -14.90 19.16
C HIS A 431 -18.02 -14.00 18.03
N ILE A 432 -18.48 -12.77 17.98
CA ILE A 432 -18.03 -11.76 16.99
C ILE A 432 -17.47 -10.59 17.76
N GLY A 433 -16.20 -10.27 17.48
CA GLY A 433 -15.51 -9.12 18.06
C GLY A 433 -16.06 -7.79 17.55
N ALA A 434 -15.81 -6.73 18.31
CA ALA A 434 -16.22 -5.38 17.98
C ALA A 434 -15.59 -4.90 16.65
N VAL A 435 -16.31 -4.01 15.94
CA VAL A 435 -15.83 -3.40 14.69
C VAL A 435 -14.62 -2.48 14.93
N ASP A 436 -14.61 -1.80 16.06
CA ASP A 436 -13.73 -0.69 16.39
C ASP A 436 -12.67 -1.02 17.46
N ALA A 437 -12.61 -2.26 17.90
CA ALA A 437 -11.65 -2.71 18.89
C ALA A 437 -11.09 -4.10 18.52
N PRO A 438 -9.85 -4.42 18.93
CA PRO A 438 -9.32 -5.76 18.81
C PRO A 438 -10.04 -6.71 19.76
N VAL A 439 -10.17 -7.98 19.36
CA VAL A 439 -10.58 -9.05 20.26
C VAL A 439 -9.50 -9.25 21.32
N THR A 440 -9.85 -9.07 22.59
CA THR A 440 -8.93 -9.17 23.71
C THR A 440 -8.86 -10.60 24.26
N ILE A 441 -7.75 -10.91 24.94
CA ILE A 441 -7.59 -12.19 25.64
C ILE A 441 -8.70 -12.40 26.70
N ALA A 442 -9.05 -11.32 27.43
CA ALA A 442 -10.12 -11.36 28.41
C ALA A 442 -11.50 -11.65 27.79
N GLU A 443 -11.76 -11.10 26.61
CA GLU A 443 -12.98 -11.34 25.84
C GLU A 443 -13.05 -12.80 25.38
N ILE A 444 -11.94 -13.36 24.86
CA ILE A 444 -11.83 -14.77 24.50
C ILE A 444 -12.13 -15.67 25.70
N ASP A 445 -11.51 -15.42 26.85
CA ASP A 445 -11.69 -16.23 28.06
C ASP A 445 -13.13 -16.19 28.56
N SER A 446 -13.77 -15.02 28.52
CA SER A 446 -15.18 -14.85 28.88
C SER A 446 -16.13 -15.65 27.96
N ALA A 447 -15.87 -15.61 26.65
CA ALA A 447 -16.64 -16.36 25.66
C ALA A 447 -16.44 -17.89 25.83
N VAL A 448 -15.22 -18.33 26.12
CA VAL A 448 -14.91 -19.74 26.41
C VAL A 448 -15.64 -20.20 27.69
N ASP A 449 -15.66 -19.38 28.74
CA ASP A 449 -16.35 -19.69 29.98
C ASP A 449 -17.86 -19.81 29.79
N GLU A 450 -18.48 -18.90 29.02
CA GLU A 450 -19.89 -18.98 28.71
C GLU A 450 -20.21 -20.23 27.88
N CYS A 451 -19.40 -20.54 26.87
CA CYS A 451 -19.51 -21.73 26.05
C CYS A 451 -19.40 -23.03 26.89
N ALA A 452 -18.44 -23.09 27.80
CA ALA A 452 -18.25 -24.24 28.70
C ALA A 452 -19.43 -24.42 29.67
N LYS A 453 -19.95 -23.31 30.26
CA LYS A 453 -21.15 -23.33 31.13
C LYS A 453 -22.38 -23.90 30.42
N LEU A 454 -22.51 -23.61 29.13
CA LEU A 454 -23.59 -24.13 28.28
C LEU A 454 -23.34 -25.54 27.77
N LYS A 455 -22.24 -26.19 28.22
CA LYS A 455 -21.83 -27.53 27.79
C LYS A 455 -21.70 -27.66 26.27
N GLN A 456 -21.32 -26.56 25.59
CA GLN A 456 -21.00 -26.58 24.17
C GLN A 456 -19.50 -26.87 23.99
N GLY A 457 -19.14 -27.75 23.06
CA GLY A 457 -17.79 -28.27 22.90
C GLY A 457 -16.95 -27.55 21.84
N GLU A 458 -17.50 -26.53 21.15
CA GLU A 458 -16.80 -25.83 20.09
C GLU A 458 -17.21 -24.35 20.06
N LEU A 459 -16.20 -23.47 19.97
CA LEU A 459 -16.38 -22.01 19.92
C LEU A 459 -15.52 -21.44 18.78
N HIS A 460 -16.16 -20.68 17.89
CA HIS A 460 -15.49 -19.88 16.88
C HIS A 460 -15.57 -18.41 17.26
N ILE A 461 -14.43 -17.74 17.26
CA ILE A 461 -14.33 -16.30 17.48
C ILE A 461 -13.97 -15.63 16.17
N LEU A 462 -14.81 -14.69 15.72
CA LEU A 462 -14.61 -13.92 14.50
C LEU A 462 -14.12 -12.52 14.88
N GLY A 463 -12.89 -12.14 14.50
CA GLY A 463 -12.29 -10.86 14.84
C GLY A 463 -11.78 -10.10 13.64
N TRP A 464 -11.86 -8.75 13.68
CA TRP A 464 -11.24 -7.86 12.71
C TRP A 464 -9.76 -7.63 13.01
N GLU A 465 -9.47 -7.50 14.27
CA GLU A 465 -8.15 -7.28 14.85
C GLU A 465 -8.03 -8.08 16.14
N TRP A 466 -6.80 -8.35 16.53
CA TRP A 466 -6.50 -9.20 17.67
C TRP A 466 -5.50 -8.49 18.57
N GLU A 467 -5.73 -8.55 19.88
CA GLU A 467 -4.74 -8.12 20.86
C GLU A 467 -3.46 -8.95 20.67
N MET A 468 -2.30 -8.31 20.71
CA MET A 468 -1.03 -9.04 20.66
C MET A 468 -0.85 -9.87 21.93
N GLY A 469 -0.84 -11.20 21.79
CA GLY A 469 -0.79 -12.05 22.95
C GLY A 469 -0.56 -13.54 22.64
N LEU A 470 -0.76 -14.34 23.66
CA LEU A 470 -0.46 -15.76 23.70
C LEU A 470 -1.69 -16.58 23.30
N TYR A 471 -2.15 -16.47 22.06
CA TYR A 471 -3.37 -17.16 21.58
C TYR A 471 -3.28 -18.68 21.74
N ASP A 472 -2.10 -19.26 21.64
CA ASP A 472 -1.88 -20.69 21.85
C ASP A 472 -2.22 -21.11 23.26
N LEU A 473 -1.87 -20.28 24.26
CA LEU A 473 -2.25 -20.52 25.65
C LEU A 473 -3.77 -20.47 25.81
N MET A 474 -4.47 -19.61 25.04
CA MET A 474 -5.93 -19.53 25.06
C MET A 474 -6.58 -20.78 24.44
N VAL A 475 -6.02 -21.29 23.34
CA VAL A 475 -6.47 -22.54 22.72
C VAL A 475 -6.28 -23.72 23.69
N GLU A 476 -5.12 -23.81 24.35
CA GLU A 476 -4.87 -24.84 25.37
C GLU A 476 -5.74 -24.66 26.62
N ALA A 477 -5.96 -23.42 27.08
CA ALA A 477 -6.84 -23.14 28.22
C ALA A 477 -8.29 -23.52 27.91
N ALA A 478 -8.78 -23.22 26.71
CA ALA A 478 -10.09 -23.62 26.25
C ALA A 478 -10.24 -25.16 26.18
N LYS A 479 -9.20 -25.86 25.70
CA LYS A 479 -9.15 -27.32 25.66
C LYS A 479 -9.26 -27.93 27.06
N LYS A 480 -8.64 -27.32 28.07
CA LYS A 480 -8.77 -27.75 29.48
C LYS A 480 -10.21 -27.61 30.00
N LYS A 481 -10.99 -26.68 29.44
CA LYS A 481 -12.42 -26.48 29.71
C LYS A 481 -13.32 -27.31 28.78
N ASN A 482 -12.75 -28.26 28.00
CA ASN A 482 -13.43 -29.09 26.99
C ASN A 482 -14.09 -28.29 25.88
N VAL A 483 -13.53 -27.12 25.51
CA VAL A 483 -13.97 -26.30 24.40
C VAL A 483 -12.89 -26.29 23.32
N LYS A 484 -13.24 -26.69 22.11
CA LYS A 484 -12.40 -26.49 20.93
C LYS A 484 -12.53 -25.04 20.47
N LEU A 485 -11.48 -24.27 20.59
CA LEU A 485 -11.43 -22.86 20.21
C LEU A 485 -10.88 -22.70 18.78
N LEU A 486 -11.57 -21.92 17.96
CA LEU A 486 -11.14 -21.54 16.61
C LEU A 486 -11.17 -20.02 16.49
N LEU A 487 -10.04 -19.40 16.14
CA LEU A 487 -9.90 -17.97 15.97
C LEU A 487 -9.86 -17.64 14.48
N LEU A 488 -10.81 -16.84 14.01
CA LEU A 488 -11.04 -16.58 12.59
C LEU A 488 -10.99 -15.08 12.29
N GLN A 489 -10.18 -14.71 11.32
CA GLN A 489 -10.10 -13.35 10.81
C GLN A 489 -11.35 -13.02 9.99
N ILE A 490 -12.01 -11.91 10.32
CA ILE A 490 -13.03 -11.31 9.46
C ILE A 490 -12.30 -10.58 8.33
N PRO A 491 -12.53 -10.97 7.07
CA PRO A 491 -11.83 -10.36 5.96
C PRO A 491 -12.41 -8.97 5.63
N ARG A 492 -11.57 -8.09 5.08
CA ARG A 492 -11.96 -6.71 4.73
C ARG A 492 -13.09 -6.65 3.71
N GLU A 493 -13.20 -7.65 2.86
CA GLU A 493 -14.23 -7.80 1.83
C GLU A 493 -15.66 -7.77 2.39
N VAL A 494 -15.81 -8.08 3.68
CA VAL A 494 -17.09 -7.96 4.40
C VAL A 494 -17.65 -6.54 4.37
N MET A 495 -16.79 -5.52 4.29
CA MET A 495 -17.21 -4.13 4.24
C MET A 495 -17.77 -3.70 2.87
N GLU A 496 -17.57 -4.49 1.83
CA GLU A 496 -18.12 -4.22 0.50
C GLU A 496 -19.43 -4.97 0.25
N GLN A 497 -20.53 -4.23 0.13
CA GLN A 497 -21.87 -4.80 -0.12
C GLN A 497 -21.92 -5.74 -1.34
N GLN A 498 -21.16 -5.45 -2.40
CA GLN A 498 -21.16 -6.27 -3.61
C GLN A 498 -20.39 -7.58 -3.45
N ALA A 499 -19.27 -7.58 -2.73
CA ALA A 499 -18.53 -8.80 -2.43
C ALA A 499 -19.33 -9.71 -1.48
N ALA A 500 -19.92 -9.10 -0.46
CA ALA A 500 -20.82 -9.79 0.48
C ALA A 500 -22.05 -10.39 -0.22
N ALA A 501 -22.64 -9.70 -1.20
CA ALA A 501 -23.81 -10.18 -1.96
C ALA A 501 -23.49 -11.37 -2.88
N LYS A 502 -22.23 -11.50 -3.35
CA LYS A 502 -21.80 -12.64 -4.20
C LYS A 502 -21.44 -13.90 -3.41
N GLY A 503 -21.31 -13.81 -2.08
CA GLY A 503 -20.91 -14.93 -1.23
C GLY A 503 -19.41 -15.28 -1.30
N ASP A 504 -18.57 -14.39 -1.83
CA ASP A 504 -17.12 -14.60 -2.02
C ASP A 504 -16.30 -14.27 -0.76
N VAL A 505 -16.94 -14.19 0.39
CA VAL A 505 -16.29 -13.87 1.66
C VAL A 505 -15.81 -15.14 2.36
N ARG A 506 -14.49 -15.24 2.59
CA ARG A 506 -13.88 -16.38 3.30
C ARG A 506 -13.25 -15.91 4.60
N PHE A 507 -13.60 -16.56 5.70
CA PHE A 507 -13.02 -16.35 7.01
C PHE A 507 -11.80 -17.27 7.16
N PHE A 508 -10.68 -16.72 7.61
CA PHE A 508 -9.40 -17.44 7.69
C PHE A 508 -9.02 -17.66 9.16
N GLU A 509 -8.58 -18.87 9.49
CA GLU A 509 -7.99 -19.16 10.79
C GLU A 509 -6.66 -18.43 10.94
N LEU A 510 -6.33 -17.95 12.15
CA LEU A 510 -5.06 -17.30 12.44
C LEU A 510 -3.90 -18.29 12.31
N ALA A 511 -2.81 -17.84 11.69
CA ALA A 511 -1.59 -18.64 11.62
C ALA A 511 -0.92 -18.75 13.01
N TYR A 512 -0.25 -19.87 13.22
CA TYR A 512 0.47 -20.17 14.44
C TYR A 512 1.97 -19.90 14.26
N LEU A 513 2.58 -19.26 15.25
CA LEU A 513 4.02 -19.00 15.30
C LEU A 513 4.58 -19.54 16.62
N GLU A 514 5.65 -20.32 16.54
CA GLU A 514 6.44 -20.74 17.69
C GLU A 514 7.84 -20.16 17.62
N ALA A 515 8.26 -19.45 18.66
CA ALA A 515 9.60 -18.92 18.80
C ALA A 515 10.18 -19.18 20.20
N GLU A 516 11.49 -19.28 20.28
CA GLU A 516 12.24 -19.47 21.52
C GLU A 516 13.11 -18.25 21.79
N ILE A 517 13.09 -17.74 23.02
CA ILE A 517 13.97 -16.67 23.47
C ILE A 517 15.14 -17.27 24.22
N LYS A 518 16.36 -17.06 23.73
CA LYS A 518 17.62 -17.43 24.37
C LYS A 518 18.31 -16.21 24.96
N LYS A 519 19.05 -16.43 26.06
CA LYS A 519 19.88 -15.42 26.71
C LYS A 519 21.35 -15.80 26.54
N PRO A 520 21.96 -15.48 25.40
CA PRO A 520 23.32 -15.95 25.07
C PRO A 520 24.39 -15.31 25.96
N LYS A 521 24.13 -14.14 26.51
CA LYS A 521 25.00 -13.39 27.43
C LYS A 521 24.17 -12.64 28.46
N LYS A 522 24.83 -12.11 29.49
CA LYS A 522 24.23 -11.18 30.44
C LYS A 522 23.69 -9.96 29.68
N LEU A 523 22.51 -9.50 30.05
CA LEU A 523 21.79 -8.39 29.39
C LEU A 523 21.50 -8.60 27.89
N ALA A 524 21.52 -9.84 27.38
CA ALA A 524 21.24 -10.08 25.97
C ALA A 524 20.08 -11.06 25.77
N ALA A 525 19.32 -10.85 24.71
CA ALA A 525 18.30 -11.76 24.22
C ALA A 525 18.52 -12.09 22.74
N GLN A 526 18.10 -13.27 22.33
CA GLN A 526 18.16 -13.76 20.96
C GLN A 526 16.91 -14.57 20.67
N VAL A 527 16.28 -14.36 19.53
CA VAL A 527 15.08 -15.07 19.10
C VAL A 527 15.44 -16.16 18.10
N THR A 528 14.84 -17.33 18.25
CA THR A 528 14.91 -18.41 17.26
C THR A 528 13.50 -18.87 16.91
N LEU A 529 13.13 -18.82 15.64
CA LEU A 529 11.87 -19.39 15.14
C LEU A 529 11.96 -20.92 15.21
N LYS A 530 10.92 -21.57 15.70
CA LYS A 530 10.84 -23.04 15.87
C LYS A 530 9.85 -23.67 14.92
N ASP A 531 8.69 -23.03 14.75
CA ASP A 531 7.65 -23.52 13.87
C ASP A 531 6.76 -22.37 13.37
N PHE A 532 6.13 -22.57 12.22
CA PHE A 532 5.15 -21.67 11.66
C PHE A 532 4.12 -22.47 10.85
N VAL A 533 2.86 -22.37 11.24
CA VAL A 533 1.77 -23.13 10.63
C VAL A 533 0.72 -22.19 10.07
N ILE A 534 0.45 -22.30 8.78
CA ILE A 534 -0.70 -21.68 8.14
C ILE A 534 -1.84 -22.70 8.19
N PRO A 535 -2.94 -22.43 8.91
CA PRO A 535 -4.11 -23.30 8.88
C PRO A 535 -4.81 -23.22 7.52
N ASN A 536 -5.69 -24.18 7.25
CA ASN A 536 -6.45 -24.28 5.99
C ASN A 536 -5.54 -24.35 4.74
N THR A 537 -4.51 -25.17 4.79
CA THR A 537 -3.56 -25.37 3.69
C THR A 537 -4.23 -25.86 2.41
N GLU A 538 -5.44 -26.42 2.48
CA GLU A 538 -6.27 -26.78 1.33
C GLU A 538 -6.72 -25.58 0.48
N LEU A 539 -6.70 -24.37 1.03
CA LEU A 539 -6.98 -23.14 0.32
C LEU A 539 -5.75 -22.57 -0.42
N ILE A 540 -4.57 -23.12 -0.14
CA ILE A 540 -3.34 -22.75 -0.82
C ILE A 540 -3.30 -23.48 -2.17
N PRO A 541 -2.99 -22.79 -3.29
CA PRO A 541 -2.85 -23.43 -4.60
C PRO A 541 -1.89 -24.62 -4.56
N GLU A 542 -2.25 -25.72 -5.25
CA GLU A 542 -1.51 -26.98 -5.21
C GLU A 542 -0.05 -26.82 -5.66
N ASP A 543 0.21 -25.99 -6.65
CA ASP A 543 1.54 -25.69 -7.17
C ASP A 543 2.41 -24.95 -6.13
N VAL A 544 1.84 -24.10 -5.27
CA VAL A 544 2.51 -23.49 -4.12
C VAL A 544 2.76 -24.56 -3.05
N ARG A 545 1.71 -25.30 -2.68
CA ARG A 545 1.77 -26.31 -1.62
C ARG A 545 2.77 -27.41 -1.91
N SER A 546 2.85 -27.87 -3.17
CA SER A 546 3.79 -28.92 -3.60
C SER A 546 5.27 -28.51 -3.50
N LYS A 547 5.57 -27.21 -3.52
CA LYS A 547 6.94 -26.68 -3.40
C LYS A 547 7.38 -26.42 -1.96
N VAL A 548 6.44 -26.34 -1.02
CA VAL A 548 6.76 -26.18 0.40
C VAL A 548 7.34 -27.48 0.94
N LYS A 549 8.61 -27.45 1.36
CA LYS A 549 9.35 -28.60 1.89
C LYS A 549 9.47 -28.56 3.41
N LYS A 550 9.48 -27.37 3.99
CA LYS A 550 9.61 -27.11 5.43
C LYS A 550 8.73 -25.93 5.80
N TRP A 551 8.30 -25.86 7.04
CA TRP A 551 7.43 -24.80 7.55
C TRP A 551 7.97 -23.39 7.27
N SER A 552 9.30 -23.19 7.34
CA SER A 552 9.91 -21.89 7.09
C SER A 552 9.81 -21.43 5.62
N ASP A 553 9.41 -22.31 4.68
CA ASP A 553 9.21 -21.93 3.27
C ASP A 553 7.95 -21.05 3.09
N TYR A 554 7.04 -21.09 4.06
CA TYR A 554 5.90 -20.17 4.11
C TYR A 554 6.28 -18.77 4.59
N ILE A 555 7.48 -18.56 5.16
CA ILE A 555 7.91 -17.26 5.68
C ILE A 555 8.68 -16.50 4.60
N ASP A 556 8.24 -15.27 4.31
CA ASP A 556 8.98 -14.37 3.43
C ASP A 556 9.99 -13.51 4.19
N TYR A 557 9.59 -12.95 5.33
CA TYR A 557 10.50 -12.30 6.27
C TYR A 557 9.94 -12.30 7.70
N TRP A 558 10.81 -12.01 8.67
CA TRP A 558 10.41 -11.83 10.04
C TRP A 558 11.24 -10.75 10.74
N ALA A 559 10.67 -10.13 11.75
CA ALA A 559 11.24 -9.01 12.46
C ALA A 559 11.02 -9.13 13.97
N VAL A 560 11.82 -8.40 14.74
CA VAL A 560 11.75 -8.39 16.21
C VAL A 560 11.69 -6.95 16.70
N ASP A 561 10.69 -6.67 17.54
CA ASP A 561 10.68 -5.51 18.44
C ASP A 561 11.18 -5.98 19.81
N TRP A 562 12.30 -5.40 20.27
CA TRP A 562 12.99 -5.85 21.48
C TRP A 562 12.42 -5.29 22.78
N ASP A 563 11.59 -4.22 22.69
CA ASP A 563 11.00 -3.55 23.85
C ASP A 563 9.64 -2.96 23.50
N PHE A 564 8.69 -3.82 23.19
CA PHE A 564 7.33 -3.46 22.81
C PHE A 564 6.55 -2.87 24.01
N GLN A 565 6.03 -1.67 23.86
CA GLN A 565 5.34 -0.93 24.91
C GLN A 565 3.80 -0.95 24.77
N ASN A 566 3.23 -1.95 24.10
CA ASN A 566 1.82 -2.05 23.72
C ASN A 566 1.36 -0.89 22.80
N ASP A 567 2.25 -0.43 21.96
CA ASP A 567 2.06 0.63 20.99
C ASP A 567 2.33 0.11 19.56
N THR A 568 2.90 0.91 18.70
CA THR A 568 3.31 0.50 17.35
C THR A 568 4.51 -0.44 17.41
N PHE A 569 4.50 -1.49 16.58
CA PHE A 569 5.64 -2.37 16.38
C PHE A 569 6.83 -1.58 15.80
N MET A 570 7.96 -1.58 16.51
CA MET A 570 9.18 -0.90 16.09
C MET A 570 10.26 -1.91 15.72
N GLN A 571 10.62 -1.94 14.45
CA GLN A 571 11.56 -2.92 13.92
C GLN A 571 12.99 -2.70 14.46
N GLY A 572 13.37 -3.48 15.45
CA GLY A 572 14.72 -3.46 16.02
C GLY A 572 15.69 -4.45 15.35
N TRP A 573 15.16 -5.48 14.68
CA TRP A 573 15.92 -6.44 13.88
C TRP A 573 15.00 -7.07 12.83
N VAL A 574 15.57 -7.44 11.66
CA VAL A 574 14.82 -8.07 10.57
C VAL A 574 15.68 -9.05 9.78
N ALA A 575 15.08 -10.13 9.32
CA ALA A 575 15.62 -11.01 8.29
C ALA A 575 14.57 -11.24 7.21
N TYR A 576 14.97 -11.15 5.96
CA TYR A 576 14.09 -11.34 4.81
C TYR A 576 14.80 -12.09 3.69
N ARG A 577 14.00 -12.74 2.84
CA ARG A 577 14.52 -13.41 1.64
C ARG A 577 14.78 -12.38 0.56
N THR A 578 16.04 -12.09 0.28
CA THR A 578 16.42 -11.23 -0.84
C THR A 578 16.51 -12.05 -2.13
N ARG A 579 16.68 -11.38 -3.26
CA ARG A 579 17.01 -12.06 -4.53
C ARG A 579 18.41 -12.63 -4.56
N LYS A 580 19.34 -11.99 -3.83
CA LYS A 580 20.74 -12.42 -3.72
C LYS A 580 20.91 -13.54 -2.69
N GLU A 581 20.15 -13.48 -1.62
CA GLU A 581 20.19 -14.45 -0.51
C GLU A 581 18.78 -14.93 -0.21
N ARG A 582 18.42 -16.10 -0.72
CA ARG A 582 17.09 -16.71 -0.52
C ARG A 582 16.97 -17.44 0.82
N LYS A 583 18.09 -17.83 1.42
CA LYS A 583 18.09 -18.53 2.70
C LYS A 583 17.70 -17.60 3.85
N LEU A 584 16.56 -17.88 4.47
CA LEU A 584 16.09 -17.10 5.61
C LEU A 584 16.82 -17.52 6.89
N PRO A 585 17.51 -16.60 7.58
CA PRO A 585 17.99 -16.84 8.95
C PRO A 585 16.80 -17.09 9.88
N LEU A 586 16.81 -18.21 10.60
CA LEU A 586 15.77 -18.57 11.59
C LEU A 586 16.13 -18.14 13.01
N THR A 587 17.29 -17.55 13.19
CA THR A 587 17.78 -17.05 14.48
C THR A 587 18.26 -15.62 14.28
N SER A 588 17.82 -14.72 15.15
CA SER A 588 18.22 -13.32 15.12
C SER A 588 19.66 -13.13 15.56
N ASP A 589 20.23 -11.95 15.29
CA ASP A 589 21.40 -11.50 16.02
C ASP A 589 21.06 -11.31 17.51
N PRO A 590 22.03 -11.47 18.42
CA PRO A 590 21.83 -11.14 19.82
C PRO A 590 21.62 -9.65 20.02
N HIS A 591 20.51 -9.26 20.64
CA HIS A 591 20.27 -7.89 21.09
C HIS A 591 20.78 -7.71 22.51
N THR A 592 21.49 -6.62 22.78
CA THR A 592 22.02 -6.29 24.12
C THR A 592 21.26 -5.08 24.69
N TYR A 593 20.68 -5.26 25.86
CA TYR A 593 19.99 -4.19 26.59
C TYR A 593 20.99 -3.37 27.42
N GLU A 594 20.72 -2.08 27.57
CA GLU A 594 21.57 -1.18 28.35
C GLU A 594 21.44 -1.42 29.86
N MET A 595 20.27 -1.85 30.33
CA MET A 595 19.96 -2.04 31.73
C MET A 595 19.29 -3.39 32.00
N PRO A 596 19.49 -3.97 33.21
CA PRO A 596 18.67 -5.08 33.67
C PRO A 596 17.20 -4.67 33.76
N GLY A 597 16.29 -5.57 33.38
CA GLY A 597 14.86 -5.23 33.43
C GLY A 597 13.96 -6.33 32.89
N LYS A 598 12.67 -6.05 32.93
CA LYS A 598 11.65 -6.85 32.25
C LYS A 598 11.28 -6.14 30.95
N TYR A 599 11.41 -6.87 29.87
CA TYR A 599 11.13 -6.39 28.52
C TYR A 599 10.09 -7.28 27.87
N ARG A 600 9.25 -6.69 27.02
CA ARG A 600 8.32 -7.44 26.16
C ARG A 600 8.87 -7.46 24.76
N ILE A 601 9.25 -8.65 24.30
CA ILE A 601 9.74 -8.87 22.94
C ILE A 601 8.55 -9.29 22.06
N VAL A 602 8.36 -8.64 20.92
CA VAL A 602 7.38 -9.08 19.91
C VAL A 602 8.12 -9.60 18.69
N VAL A 603 7.77 -10.80 18.27
CA VAL A 603 8.24 -11.43 17.04
C VAL A 603 7.11 -11.34 16.02
N LYS A 604 7.39 -10.79 14.86
CA LYS A 604 6.45 -10.63 13.75
C LYS A 604 6.96 -11.40 12.54
N VAL A 605 6.11 -12.26 11.99
CA VAL A 605 6.37 -13.04 10.78
C VAL A 605 5.41 -12.59 9.69
N ILE A 606 5.93 -12.38 8.48
CA ILE A 606 5.13 -12.13 7.28
C ILE A 606 5.27 -13.35 6.38
N ASP A 607 4.14 -13.93 6.03
CA ASP A 607 4.10 -15.09 5.14
C ASP A 607 4.24 -14.71 3.66
N ILE A 608 4.41 -15.72 2.80
CA ILE A 608 4.55 -15.56 1.34
C ILE A 608 3.28 -14.99 0.67
N PHE A 609 2.18 -14.83 1.40
CA PHE A 609 0.93 -14.22 0.95
C PHE A 609 0.76 -12.78 1.48
N GLY A 610 1.73 -12.28 2.25
CA GLY A 610 1.70 -10.95 2.86
C GLY A 610 0.89 -10.87 4.15
N ASN A 611 0.45 -11.99 4.74
CA ASN A 611 -0.22 -11.97 6.04
C ASN A 611 0.80 -11.87 7.15
N ASP A 612 0.46 -11.13 8.21
CA ASP A 612 1.29 -10.99 9.40
C ASP A 612 0.75 -11.82 10.55
N THR A 613 1.69 -12.42 11.29
CA THR A 613 1.45 -13.16 12.53
C THR A 613 2.46 -12.69 13.54
N SER A 614 2.01 -12.33 14.73
CA SER A 614 2.87 -11.82 15.79
C SER A 614 2.71 -12.61 17.08
N GLN A 615 3.83 -12.79 17.81
CA GLN A 615 3.84 -13.42 19.12
C GLN A 615 4.65 -12.56 20.10
N ALA A 616 4.11 -12.37 21.32
CA ALA A 616 4.75 -11.59 22.36
C ALA A 616 5.37 -12.49 23.45
N PHE A 617 6.51 -12.08 23.99
CA PHE A 617 7.24 -12.77 25.05
C PHE A 617 7.67 -11.79 26.13
N ASP A 618 7.35 -12.08 27.39
CA ASP A 618 7.88 -11.33 28.53
C ASP A 618 9.22 -11.93 28.94
N VAL A 619 10.28 -11.15 28.92
CA VAL A 619 11.66 -11.57 29.16
C VAL A 619 12.31 -10.73 30.24
N GLU A 620 12.85 -11.36 31.28
CA GLU A 620 13.67 -10.69 32.29
C GLU A 620 15.15 -10.89 31.95
N VAL A 621 15.89 -9.80 31.76
CA VAL A 621 17.35 -9.79 31.59
C VAL A 621 18.03 -9.28 32.86
N LYS A 622 19.11 -9.94 33.27
CA LYS A 622 19.83 -9.69 34.54
C LYS A 622 21.29 -9.33 34.29
#